data_79406f7c6f47210ae9d5924a2c42b64f
#
_entry.id   79406f7c6f47210ae9d5924a2c42b64f
#
_cell.length_a   1.000
_cell.length_b   1.000
_cell.length_c   1.000
_cell.angle_alpha   90.00
_cell.angle_beta   90.00
_cell.angle_gamma   90.00
#
_symmetry.space_group_name_H-M   'P 1'
#
loop_
_entity.id
_entity.type
_entity.pdbx_description
1 polymer ?
#
loop_
_entity_poly.entity_id
_entity_poly.type
_entity_poly.pdbx_seq_one_letter_code
_entity_poly.pdbx_strand_id
1 'polypeptide(L)'
;MSEMLEKARKYEAEQGQEIKAEDRPAFHVSPYVGWMNDPNGFSCYQGEYHLFYQYNPYDTHWNSMHWGHVVSKDLLHWEYLPAALAPDEDYDKIGCFSGSAIELDDGRQLLIYTAVDQETLEDGTVRDIQTQAVAVGDGKDYKKYERNPVLTAKDLPEGASKVDFRDPKIWKEKDGYFYCVIGSRPADGSGQILLYKSADGFEWEFVSVLAENKKRYGKMWECPDFFELDGKHVLLTSPQDMLPEGLEFHNGNGTLCIIGEMDPEIHTLKEETVQSVDYGMDYYAMQTLLAPDGRRIMIAWMQNWDTTAHRCNDSKWFAQMSLPRELSVKNGRLYQTPIKELDAMHKDRVEYNDVVIDNDAITLDKIEGRTIDMELVIRPEDKENVYKKFVLRFAQNEKFHTELSFRPDESVLKIDRKFSGTERALVHQRRCLVNGDANELKLRVILDRFSAEIFINDGEQVMSAVIFTEQEAKGISFFAEGAVKIDIVKYNLV
;
A
#
# COMPACT_ATOMS: atom_id res chain seq x y z
N MET A 1 4.39 -7.09 -30.29
CA MET A 1 5.19 -6.88 -29.09
C MET A 1 6.40 -6.05 -29.49
N SER A 2 6.74 -5.02 -28.74
CA SER A 2 7.92 -4.19 -29.00
C SER A 2 9.21 -4.91 -28.61
N GLU A 3 10.37 -4.47 -29.16
CA GLU A 3 11.67 -5.00 -28.76
C GLU A 3 11.98 -4.76 -27.26
N MET A 4 11.53 -3.63 -26.69
CA MET A 4 11.75 -3.33 -25.27
C MET A 4 10.95 -4.26 -24.36
N LEU A 5 9.68 -4.51 -24.69
CA LEU A 5 8.86 -5.44 -23.93
C LEU A 5 9.38 -6.89 -24.05
N GLU A 6 9.81 -7.31 -25.24
CA GLU A 6 10.41 -8.62 -25.45
C GLU A 6 11.72 -8.79 -24.65
N LYS A 7 12.55 -7.75 -24.62
CA LYS A 7 13.79 -7.73 -23.83
C LYS A 7 13.51 -7.83 -22.35
N ALA A 8 12.52 -7.09 -21.84
CA ALA A 8 12.12 -7.14 -20.42
C ALA A 8 11.65 -8.54 -20.02
N ARG A 9 10.73 -9.11 -20.80
CA ARG A 9 10.18 -10.47 -20.59
C ARG A 9 11.27 -11.55 -20.63
N LYS A 10 12.22 -11.45 -21.55
CA LYS A 10 13.34 -12.37 -21.61
C LYS A 10 14.24 -12.25 -20.38
N TYR A 11 14.60 -11.03 -19.99
CA TYR A 11 15.46 -10.79 -18.85
C TYR A 11 14.83 -11.30 -17.52
N GLU A 12 13.56 -10.97 -17.28
CA GLU A 12 12.87 -11.42 -16.08
C GLU A 12 12.75 -12.95 -16.03
N ALA A 13 12.47 -13.62 -17.16
CA ALA A 13 12.40 -15.06 -17.22
C ALA A 13 13.75 -15.73 -16.91
N GLU A 14 14.87 -15.16 -17.39
CA GLU A 14 16.21 -15.67 -17.15
C GLU A 14 16.68 -15.41 -15.72
N GLN A 15 16.49 -14.22 -15.18
CA GLN A 15 17.03 -13.82 -13.88
C GLN A 15 16.11 -14.14 -12.71
N GLY A 16 14.79 -14.06 -12.88
CA GLY A 16 13.82 -14.31 -11.82
C GLY A 16 13.79 -15.77 -11.34
N GLN A 17 14.02 -16.73 -12.24
CA GLN A 17 14.09 -18.15 -11.90
C GLN A 17 15.31 -18.50 -11.03
N GLU A 18 16.34 -17.65 -10.98
CA GLU A 18 17.51 -17.85 -10.12
C GLU A 18 17.22 -17.51 -8.65
N ILE A 19 16.13 -16.80 -8.35
CA ILE A 19 15.75 -16.39 -7.00
C ILE A 19 14.94 -17.52 -6.37
N LYS A 20 15.45 -18.08 -5.29
CA LYS A 20 14.80 -19.18 -4.58
C LYS A 20 13.53 -18.73 -3.88
N ALA A 21 12.59 -19.65 -3.70
CA ALA A 21 11.34 -19.38 -3.00
C ALA A 21 11.54 -18.95 -1.54
N GLU A 22 12.57 -19.48 -0.86
CA GLU A 22 12.92 -19.10 0.51
C GLU A 22 13.47 -17.67 0.63
N ASP A 23 13.99 -17.10 -0.46
CA ASP A 23 14.52 -15.74 -0.52
C ASP A 23 13.43 -14.71 -0.88
N ARG A 24 12.18 -15.13 -1.01
CA ARG A 24 11.01 -14.30 -1.25
C ARG A 24 10.09 -14.23 -0.03
N PRO A 25 9.20 -13.24 0.08
CA PRO A 25 8.07 -13.30 1.01
C PRO A 25 7.30 -14.62 0.83
N ALA A 26 6.69 -15.12 1.90
CA ALA A 26 5.95 -16.37 1.84
C ALA A 26 4.58 -16.22 1.17
N PHE A 27 3.92 -15.07 1.38
CA PHE A 27 2.59 -14.77 0.86
C PHE A 27 2.39 -13.31 0.42
N HIS A 28 3.36 -12.42 0.64
CA HIS A 28 3.32 -11.07 0.03
C HIS A 28 3.89 -11.11 -1.39
N VAL A 29 3.38 -10.25 -2.27
CA VAL A 29 3.91 -10.11 -3.63
C VAL A 29 5.24 -9.34 -3.59
N SER A 30 6.28 -9.91 -4.16
CA SER A 30 7.53 -9.22 -4.52
C SER A 30 7.67 -9.16 -6.05
N PRO A 31 8.55 -8.33 -6.63
CA PRO A 31 8.78 -8.40 -8.06
C PRO A 31 9.44 -9.75 -8.43
N TYR A 32 9.21 -10.21 -9.65
CA TYR A 32 9.85 -11.45 -10.10
C TYR A 32 11.39 -11.34 -10.08
N VAL A 33 11.92 -10.16 -10.43
CA VAL A 33 13.32 -9.72 -10.28
C VAL A 33 13.34 -8.20 -10.29
N GLY A 34 14.38 -7.57 -9.77
CA GLY A 34 14.56 -6.13 -9.87
C GLY A 34 13.73 -5.31 -8.87
N TRP A 35 13.24 -4.16 -9.29
CA TRP A 35 12.56 -3.16 -8.47
C TRP A 35 11.03 -3.25 -8.61
N MET A 36 10.32 -3.00 -7.50
CA MET A 36 8.88 -2.79 -7.44
C MET A 36 8.57 -1.53 -6.61
N ASN A 37 7.60 -0.73 -7.06
CA ASN A 37 6.90 0.24 -6.21
C ASN A 37 5.38 0.12 -6.40
N ASP A 38 4.64 1.18 -6.69
CA ASP A 38 3.19 1.28 -6.63
C ASP A 38 2.43 0.08 -7.23
N PRO A 39 1.40 -0.43 -6.54
CA PRO A 39 0.44 -1.33 -7.16
C PRO A 39 -0.33 -0.59 -8.25
N ASN A 40 -0.52 -1.25 -9.38
CA ASN A 40 -1.22 -0.74 -10.55
C ASN A 40 -2.29 -1.72 -10.99
N GLY A 41 -3.34 -1.24 -11.60
CA GLY A 41 -4.31 -2.09 -12.26
C GLY A 41 -4.93 -3.16 -11.37
N PHE A 42 -4.97 -2.95 -10.05
CA PHE A 42 -5.56 -3.91 -9.11
C PHE A 42 -7.04 -4.07 -9.39
N SER A 43 -7.42 -5.19 -9.98
CA SER A 43 -8.75 -5.41 -10.56
C SER A 43 -9.14 -6.89 -10.53
N CYS A 44 -10.43 -7.17 -10.69
CA CYS A 44 -10.91 -8.50 -11.01
C CYS A 44 -11.25 -8.56 -12.50
N TYR A 45 -10.69 -9.54 -13.21
CA TYR A 45 -10.93 -9.74 -14.62
C TYR A 45 -11.05 -11.24 -14.94
N GLN A 46 -12.12 -11.62 -15.63
CA GLN A 46 -12.43 -13.02 -15.99
C GLN A 46 -12.36 -14.01 -14.81
N GLY A 47 -12.71 -13.54 -13.61
CA GLY A 47 -12.76 -14.37 -12.41
C GLY A 47 -11.42 -14.56 -11.68
N GLU A 48 -10.38 -13.85 -12.08
CA GLU A 48 -9.09 -13.80 -11.42
C GLU A 48 -8.78 -12.38 -10.94
N TYR A 49 -8.02 -12.26 -9.86
CA TYR A 49 -7.49 -10.98 -9.37
C TYR A 49 -6.20 -10.69 -10.10
N HIS A 50 -6.13 -9.54 -10.75
CA HIS A 50 -4.96 -9.03 -11.44
C HIS A 50 -4.33 -7.93 -10.62
N LEU A 51 -3.03 -7.99 -10.44
CA LEU A 51 -2.22 -6.95 -9.83
C LEU A 51 -1.03 -6.66 -10.74
N PHE A 52 -0.98 -5.45 -11.22
CA PHE A 52 0.21 -4.93 -11.88
C PHE A 52 1.00 -4.09 -10.88
N TYR A 53 2.23 -3.75 -11.22
CA TYR A 53 3.06 -2.90 -10.37
C TYR A 53 4.10 -2.16 -11.19
N GLN A 54 4.51 -0.99 -10.69
CA GLN A 54 5.67 -0.27 -11.20
C GLN A 54 6.89 -1.16 -11.13
N TYR A 55 7.62 -1.34 -12.23
CA TYR A 55 8.60 -2.38 -12.39
C TYR A 55 9.85 -1.95 -13.16
N ASN A 56 11.02 -2.13 -12.56
CA ASN A 56 12.28 -2.14 -13.28
C ASN A 56 12.87 -3.56 -13.21
N PRO A 57 12.82 -4.36 -14.29
CA PRO A 57 13.34 -5.72 -14.26
C PRO A 57 14.85 -5.81 -14.15
N TYR A 58 15.58 -4.77 -14.56
CA TYR A 58 17.03 -4.82 -14.80
C TYR A 58 17.88 -4.51 -13.57
N ASP A 59 17.33 -3.82 -12.58
CA ASP A 59 18.04 -3.36 -11.38
C ASP A 59 17.08 -3.27 -10.20
N THR A 60 17.60 -3.35 -8.99
CA THR A 60 16.88 -3.15 -7.73
C THR A 60 16.74 -1.67 -7.35
N HIS A 61 16.88 -0.75 -8.29
CA HIS A 61 16.67 0.68 -8.12
C HIS A 61 15.59 1.19 -9.08
N TRP A 62 14.94 2.27 -8.67
CA TRP A 62 13.96 2.93 -9.52
C TRP A 62 14.60 3.46 -10.80
N ASN A 63 14.13 3.02 -11.93
CA ASN A 63 14.55 3.46 -13.27
C ASN A 63 13.66 2.78 -14.33
N SER A 64 13.54 3.33 -15.54
CA SER A 64 12.94 2.70 -16.73
C SER A 64 11.65 1.92 -16.43
N MET A 65 10.61 2.63 -15.92
CA MET A 65 9.41 1.98 -15.40
C MET A 65 8.61 1.23 -16.47
N HIS A 66 8.50 -0.05 -16.23
CA HIS A 66 7.61 -1.00 -16.88
C HIS A 66 6.40 -1.28 -15.97
N TRP A 67 5.48 -2.12 -16.39
CA TRP A 67 4.50 -2.76 -15.54
C TRP A 67 4.77 -4.25 -15.44
N GLY A 68 5.11 -4.72 -14.24
CA GLY A 68 5.10 -6.13 -13.88
C GLY A 68 3.68 -6.61 -13.65
N HIS A 69 3.44 -7.94 -13.62
CA HIS A 69 2.10 -8.50 -13.57
C HIS A 69 2.06 -9.81 -12.78
N VAL A 70 1.08 -9.93 -11.89
CA VAL A 70 0.74 -11.17 -11.20
C VAL A 70 -0.77 -11.36 -11.16
N VAL A 71 -1.20 -12.62 -11.07
CA VAL A 71 -2.61 -13.00 -10.95
C VAL A 71 -2.83 -13.94 -9.78
N SER A 72 -4.04 -13.92 -9.22
CA SER A 72 -4.43 -14.78 -8.11
C SER A 72 -5.92 -15.11 -8.16
N LYS A 73 -6.30 -16.27 -7.59
CA LYS A 73 -7.70 -16.66 -7.39
C LYS A 73 -8.21 -16.37 -5.98
N ASP A 74 -7.29 -16.10 -5.05
CA ASP A 74 -7.58 -15.98 -3.61
C ASP A 74 -6.86 -14.82 -2.92
N LEU A 75 -6.17 -13.94 -3.69
CA LEU A 75 -5.41 -12.79 -3.18
C LEU A 75 -4.17 -13.13 -2.32
N LEU A 76 -3.84 -14.42 -2.15
CA LEU A 76 -2.70 -14.89 -1.35
C LEU A 76 -1.69 -15.68 -2.18
N HIS A 77 -2.17 -16.52 -3.07
CA HIS A 77 -1.33 -17.32 -3.96
C HIS A 77 -1.26 -16.62 -5.32
N TRP A 78 -0.12 -15.97 -5.58
CA TRP A 78 0.10 -15.17 -6.77
C TRP A 78 0.98 -15.90 -7.78
N GLU A 79 0.55 -15.91 -9.03
CA GLU A 79 1.29 -16.42 -10.18
C GLU A 79 1.84 -15.25 -10.99
N TYR A 80 3.15 -15.30 -11.30
CA TYR A 80 3.79 -14.30 -12.14
C TYR A 80 3.42 -14.48 -13.60
N LEU A 81 2.95 -13.42 -14.22
CA LEU A 81 2.79 -13.30 -15.66
C LEU A 81 3.92 -12.43 -16.23
N PRO A 82 4.18 -12.52 -17.55
CA PRO A 82 5.18 -11.66 -18.19
C PRO A 82 4.82 -10.18 -18.05
N ALA A 83 5.83 -9.31 -18.00
CA ALA A 83 5.65 -7.86 -17.95
C ALA A 83 4.61 -7.40 -18.98
N ALA A 84 3.68 -6.55 -18.54
CA ALA A 84 2.53 -6.12 -19.35
C ALA A 84 2.85 -4.94 -20.26
N LEU A 85 3.62 -3.95 -19.76
CA LEU A 85 3.97 -2.72 -20.47
C LEU A 85 5.47 -2.43 -20.36
N ALA A 86 6.02 -1.84 -21.42
CA ALA A 86 7.37 -1.28 -21.47
C ALA A 86 7.31 0.18 -21.99
N PRO A 87 8.27 1.05 -21.66
CA PRO A 87 8.34 2.42 -22.16
C PRO A 87 8.89 2.46 -23.58
N ASP A 88 8.07 2.10 -24.55
CA ASP A 88 8.46 1.79 -25.93
C ASP A 88 7.83 2.72 -26.99
N GLU A 89 7.13 3.77 -26.55
CA GLU A 89 6.53 4.77 -27.41
C GLU A 89 7.10 6.17 -27.13
N ASP A 90 6.98 7.07 -28.12
CA ASP A 90 7.52 8.44 -28.00
C ASP A 90 6.95 9.22 -26.82
N TYR A 91 5.75 8.95 -26.42
CA TYR A 91 5.07 9.64 -25.30
C TYR A 91 5.37 9.03 -23.92
N ASP A 92 6.03 7.87 -23.83
CA ASP A 92 6.35 7.20 -22.56
C ASP A 92 7.83 6.75 -22.43
N LYS A 93 8.74 7.38 -23.14
CA LYS A 93 10.18 7.02 -23.17
C LYS A 93 10.83 6.94 -21.79
N ILE A 94 10.36 7.75 -20.84
CA ILE A 94 10.90 7.78 -19.47
C ILE A 94 10.28 6.68 -18.62
N GLY A 95 9.00 6.37 -18.85
CA GLY A 95 8.33 5.29 -18.12
C GLY A 95 6.84 5.20 -18.36
N CYS A 96 6.33 3.98 -18.19
CA CYS A 96 4.92 3.71 -17.94
C CYS A 96 4.71 3.82 -16.43
N PHE A 97 4.29 5.02 -15.96
CA PHE A 97 4.06 5.26 -14.53
C PHE A 97 2.70 4.72 -14.07
N SER A 98 2.35 5.02 -12.82
CA SER A 98 1.21 4.40 -12.16
C SER A 98 -0.13 4.65 -12.85
N GLY A 99 -1.05 3.73 -12.63
CA GLY A 99 -2.38 3.73 -13.20
C GLY A 99 -3.23 2.55 -12.74
N SER A 100 -4.32 2.29 -13.44
CA SER A 100 -5.33 1.31 -13.04
C SER A 100 -5.84 0.48 -14.21
N ALA A 101 -6.74 -0.47 -13.92
CA ALA A 101 -7.32 -1.35 -14.93
C ALA A 101 -8.82 -1.53 -14.72
N ILE A 102 -9.53 -1.80 -15.80
CA ILE A 102 -10.95 -2.12 -15.79
C ILE A 102 -11.32 -3.06 -16.96
N GLU A 103 -12.37 -3.86 -16.78
CA GLU A 103 -12.98 -4.60 -17.86
C GLU A 103 -13.92 -3.70 -18.68
N LEU A 104 -13.76 -3.71 -20.01
CA LEU A 104 -14.63 -3.03 -20.98
C LEU A 104 -15.89 -3.85 -21.24
N ASP A 105 -16.92 -3.21 -21.83
CA ASP A 105 -18.18 -3.87 -22.20
C ASP A 105 -18.02 -4.99 -23.24
N ASP A 106 -16.95 -4.98 -24.00
CA ASP A 106 -16.63 -6.01 -24.98
C ASP A 106 -15.80 -7.17 -24.39
N GLY A 107 -15.57 -7.17 -23.08
CA GLY A 107 -14.86 -8.22 -22.35
C GLY A 107 -13.34 -8.14 -22.42
N ARG A 108 -12.77 -7.08 -23.00
CA ARG A 108 -11.32 -6.83 -22.95
C ARG A 108 -10.96 -6.08 -21.68
N GLN A 109 -9.72 -6.23 -21.22
CA GLN A 109 -9.18 -5.45 -20.12
C GLN A 109 -8.48 -4.19 -20.65
N LEU A 110 -8.86 -3.03 -20.13
CA LEU A 110 -8.21 -1.75 -20.39
C LEU A 110 -7.30 -1.41 -19.22
N LEU A 111 -6.05 -1.07 -19.53
CA LEU A 111 -5.09 -0.45 -18.63
C LEU A 111 -5.03 1.03 -18.98
N ILE A 112 -5.20 1.91 -17.98
CA ILE A 112 -4.93 3.35 -18.11
C ILE A 112 -3.75 3.70 -17.22
N TYR A 113 -2.75 4.40 -17.76
CA TYR A 113 -1.51 4.67 -17.06
C TYR A 113 -0.97 6.06 -17.37
N THR A 114 -0.10 6.58 -16.52
CA THR A 114 0.62 7.81 -16.79
C THR A 114 1.83 7.52 -17.68
N ALA A 115 1.80 8.05 -18.86
CA ALA A 115 2.90 8.02 -19.82
C ALA A 115 3.79 9.25 -19.58
N VAL A 116 5.10 9.01 -19.41
CA VAL A 116 6.06 10.07 -19.09
C VAL A 116 7.10 10.18 -20.17
N ASP A 117 7.24 11.41 -20.71
CA ASP A 117 8.33 11.85 -21.57
C ASP A 117 8.97 13.10 -20.95
N GLN A 118 10.00 13.64 -21.56
CA GLN A 118 10.73 14.83 -21.11
C GLN A 118 10.90 15.83 -22.23
N GLU A 119 10.80 17.12 -21.90
CA GLU A 119 11.19 18.20 -22.78
C GLU A 119 12.33 19.03 -22.17
N THR A 120 13.22 19.52 -23.01
CA THR A 120 14.24 20.47 -22.62
C THR A 120 13.80 21.87 -22.99
N LEU A 121 13.68 22.74 -21.99
CA LEU A 121 13.31 24.14 -22.17
C LEU A 121 14.48 24.97 -22.76
N GLU A 122 14.18 26.20 -23.21
CA GLU A 122 15.17 27.10 -23.81
C GLU A 122 16.35 27.46 -22.86
N ASP A 123 16.09 27.43 -21.54
CA ASP A 123 17.12 27.65 -20.51
C ASP A 123 17.96 26.40 -20.17
N GLY A 124 17.72 25.29 -20.85
CA GLY A 124 18.36 23.99 -20.61
C GLY A 124 17.74 23.16 -19.48
N THR A 125 16.71 23.65 -18.82
CA THR A 125 15.99 22.87 -17.80
C THR A 125 15.23 21.71 -18.45
N VAL A 126 15.38 20.51 -17.88
CA VAL A 126 14.60 19.33 -18.28
C VAL A 126 13.38 19.22 -17.36
N ARG A 127 12.22 19.03 -17.94
CA ARG A 127 10.99 18.77 -17.18
C ARG A 127 10.23 17.59 -17.75
N ASP A 128 9.53 16.89 -16.89
CA ASP A 128 8.65 15.80 -17.29
C ASP A 128 7.39 16.34 -17.97
N ILE A 129 6.92 15.57 -18.95
CA ILE A 129 5.61 15.72 -19.57
C ILE A 129 4.81 14.49 -19.16
N GLN A 130 3.76 14.68 -18.37
CA GLN A 130 2.87 13.63 -17.91
C GLN A 130 1.55 13.70 -18.68
N THR A 131 1.19 12.57 -19.29
CA THR A 131 -0.05 12.38 -20.06
C THR A 131 -0.66 11.05 -19.67
N GLN A 132 -1.95 10.84 -19.97
CA GLN A 132 -2.55 9.53 -19.72
C GLN A 132 -2.65 8.75 -21.02
N ALA A 133 -2.23 7.50 -20.99
CA ALA A 133 -2.29 6.58 -22.11
C ALA A 133 -3.04 5.30 -21.72
N VAL A 134 -3.55 4.59 -22.73
CA VAL A 134 -4.28 3.34 -22.52
C VAL A 134 -3.68 2.19 -23.34
N ALA A 135 -3.78 1.00 -22.77
CA ALA A 135 -3.50 -0.25 -23.47
C ALA A 135 -4.66 -1.22 -23.26
N VAL A 136 -4.96 -2.03 -24.25
CA VAL A 136 -6.08 -2.97 -24.20
C VAL A 136 -5.58 -4.38 -24.48
N GLY A 137 -6.05 -5.35 -23.70
CA GLY A 137 -5.60 -6.72 -23.78
C GLY A 137 -6.60 -7.75 -23.30
N ASP A 138 -6.10 -8.97 -23.13
CA ASP A 138 -6.86 -10.17 -22.79
C ASP A 138 -6.55 -10.71 -21.38
N GLY A 139 -5.91 -9.90 -20.55
CA GLY A 139 -5.45 -10.29 -19.20
C GLY A 139 -4.01 -10.79 -19.17
N LYS A 140 -3.34 -10.92 -20.31
CA LYS A 140 -1.95 -11.36 -20.41
C LYS A 140 -1.12 -10.51 -21.34
N ASP A 141 -1.63 -10.26 -22.55
CA ASP A 141 -0.97 -9.45 -23.57
C ASP A 141 -1.77 -8.18 -23.84
N TYR A 142 -1.06 -7.05 -23.93
CA TYR A 142 -1.66 -5.73 -24.09
C TYR A 142 -1.08 -5.01 -25.30
N LYS A 143 -1.94 -4.27 -25.99
CA LYS A 143 -1.55 -3.39 -27.08
C LYS A 143 -1.90 -1.95 -26.73
N LYS A 144 -0.93 -1.07 -26.79
CA LYS A 144 -1.12 0.37 -26.62
C LYS A 144 -2.04 0.91 -27.72
N TYR A 145 -2.93 1.83 -27.33
CA TYR A 145 -3.92 2.41 -28.23
C TYR A 145 -3.23 3.32 -29.25
N GLU A 146 -3.63 3.23 -30.51
CA GLU A 146 -2.97 3.94 -31.60
C GLU A 146 -3.13 5.48 -31.56
N ARG A 147 -4.14 5.97 -30.82
CA ARG A 147 -4.39 7.41 -30.65
C ARG A 147 -3.95 7.93 -29.26
N ASN A 148 -3.06 7.19 -28.58
CA ASN A 148 -2.46 7.71 -27.33
C ASN A 148 -1.62 8.96 -27.57
N PRO A 149 -1.48 9.85 -26.57
CA PRO A 149 -2.15 9.82 -25.25
C PRO A 149 -3.61 10.27 -25.33
N VAL A 150 -4.46 9.70 -24.44
CA VAL A 150 -5.90 9.99 -24.36
C VAL A 150 -6.25 11.21 -23.53
N LEU A 151 -5.36 11.62 -22.60
CA LEU A 151 -5.44 12.86 -21.82
C LEU A 151 -4.09 13.57 -21.81
N THR A 152 -4.09 14.84 -22.05
CA THR A 152 -2.88 15.69 -22.18
C THR A 152 -3.04 17.00 -21.41
N ALA A 153 -2.04 17.85 -21.45
CA ALA A 153 -2.11 19.20 -20.87
C ALA A 153 -3.22 20.09 -21.43
N LYS A 154 -3.85 19.71 -22.56
CA LYS A 154 -4.99 20.44 -23.15
C LYS A 154 -6.30 20.16 -22.43
N ASP A 155 -6.34 19.04 -21.72
CA ASP A 155 -7.53 18.55 -21.02
C ASP A 155 -7.53 18.96 -19.54
N LEU A 156 -6.49 19.70 -19.11
CA LEU A 156 -6.36 20.22 -17.75
C LEU A 156 -7.22 21.46 -17.54
N PRO A 157 -7.83 21.63 -16.36
CA PRO A 157 -8.48 22.88 -16.00
C PRO A 157 -7.46 24.03 -15.90
N GLU A 158 -7.97 25.27 -16.02
CA GLU A 158 -7.14 26.47 -15.92
C GLU A 158 -6.37 26.50 -14.60
N GLY A 159 -5.06 26.78 -14.66
CA GLY A 159 -4.19 26.88 -13.51
C GLY A 159 -3.64 25.56 -12.98
N ALA A 160 -4.00 24.41 -13.55
CA ALA A 160 -3.41 23.12 -13.17
C ALA A 160 -1.97 22.95 -13.70
N SER A 161 -1.16 22.20 -12.96
CA SER A 161 0.23 21.88 -13.35
C SER A 161 0.27 21.02 -14.61
N LYS A 162 1.13 21.36 -15.55
CA LYS A 162 1.42 20.55 -16.75
C LYS A 162 2.44 19.46 -16.50
N VAL A 163 3.08 19.48 -15.34
CA VAL A 163 4.14 18.53 -14.94
C VAL A 163 3.60 17.47 -13.99
N ASP A 164 2.64 17.85 -13.14
CA ASP A 164 2.02 16.96 -12.17
C ASP A 164 0.59 16.63 -12.64
N PHE A 165 0.47 15.55 -13.38
CA PHE A 165 -0.79 15.05 -13.91
C PHE A 165 -0.68 13.53 -14.09
N ARG A 166 -0.92 12.76 -13.00
CA ARG A 166 -0.58 11.34 -12.94
C ARG A 166 -1.51 10.48 -12.08
N ASP A 167 -1.31 9.17 -12.21
CA ASP A 167 -1.90 8.10 -11.42
C ASP A 167 -3.42 7.98 -11.62
N PRO A 168 -3.88 7.72 -12.86
CA PRO A 168 -5.29 7.61 -13.16
C PRO A 168 -5.91 6.37 -12.50
N LYS A 169 -7.02 6.57 -11.75
CA LYS A 169 -7.85 5.50 -11.21
C LYS A 169 -9.22 5.52 -11.87
N ILE A 170 -9.49 4.48 -12.66
CA ILE A 170 -10.73 4.30 -13.43
C ILE A 170 -11.71 3.38 -12.70
N TRP A 171 -13.01 3.72 -12.82
CA TRP A 171 -14.10 2.83 -12.44
C TRP A 171 -15.31 3.07 -13.36
N LYS A 172 -16.29 2.18 -13.31
CA LYS A 172 -17.54 2.33 -14.06
C LYS A 172 -18.70 2.53 -13.09
N GLU A 173 -19.50 3.57 -13.35
CA GLU A 173 -20.67 3.89 -12.55
C GLU A 173 -21.95 3.22 -13.09
N LYS A 174 -22.99 3.22 -12.26
CA LYS A 174 -24.31 2.68 -12.59
C LYS A 174 -24.99 3.42 -13.75
N ASP A 175 -24.59 4.65 -14.07
CA ASP A 175 -25.06 5.42 -15.22
C ASP A 175 -24.48 4.93 -16.55
N GLY A 176 -23.57 3.94 -16.49
CA GLY A 176 -22.93 3.32 -17.64
C GLY A 176 -21.65 4.00 -18.11
N TYR A 177 -21.30 5.14 -17.55
CA TYR A 177 -20.07 5.85 -17.88
C TYR A 177 -18.86 5.37 -17.07
N PHE A 178 -17.70 5.52 -17.66
CA PHE A 178 -16.44 5.42 -16.96
C PHE A 178 -16.09 6.76 -16.33
N TYR A 179 -15.59 6.71 -15.11
CA TYR A 179 -15.03 7.84 -14.38
C TYR A 179 -13.57 7.58 -14.07
N CYS A 180 -12.79 8.66 -13.95
CA CYS A 180 -11.39 8.56 -13.63
C CYS A 180 -10.99 9.72 -12.71
N VAL A 181 -10.32 9.41 -11.59
CA VAL A 181 -9.64 10.43 -10.78
C VAL A 181 -8.17 10.42 -11.11
N ILE A 182 -7.56 11.63 -11.14
CA ILE A 182 -6.15 11.81 -11.49
C ILE A 182 -5.54 12.83 -10.53
N GLY A 183 -4.35 12.53 -10.01
CA GLY A 183 -3.58 13.45 -9.18
C GLY A 183 -3.02 14.63 -9.98
N SER A 184 -3.11 15.82 -9.42
CA SER A 184 -2.62 17.06 -10.02
C SER A 184 -2.23 18.09 -8.97
N ARG A 185 -1.72 19.22 -9.39
CA ARG A 185 -1.47 20.39 -8.54
C ARG A 185 -1.95 21.66 -9.22
N PRO A 186 -2.59 22.61 -8.50
CA PRO A 186 -2.78 23.98 -8.95
C PRO A 186 -1.46 24.78 -8.86
N ALA A 187 -1.51 26.03 -9.32
CA ALA A 187 -0.36 26.93 -9.35
C ALA A 187 0.25 27.23 -7.96
N ASP A 188 -0.50 27.07 -6.87
CA ASP A 188 -0.03 27.26 -5.49
C ASP A 188 0.84 26.10 -4.95
N GLY A 189 0.98 25.03 -5.73
CA GLY A 189 1.80 23.87 -5.42
C GLY A 189 1.18 22.84 -4.46
N SER A 190 -0.08 23.04 -4.02
CA SER A 190 -0.80 22.07 -3.21
C SER A 190 -1.38 20.94 -4.08
N GLY A 191 -1.68 19.76 -3.48
CA GLY A 191 -2.30 18.66 -4.20
C GLY A 191 -3.78 18.93 -4.52
N GLN A 192 -4.25 18.37 -5.63
CA GLN A 192 -5.66 18.29 -5.99
C GLN A 192 -5.96 17.01 -6.75
N ILE A 193 -7.21 16.60 -6.74
CA ILE A 193 -7.70 15.45 -7.50
C ILE A 193 -8.68 15.94 -8.55
N LEU A 194 -8.38 15.62 -9.81
CA LEU A 194 -9.24 15.94 -10.95
C LEU A 194 -10.14 14.76 -11.26
N LEU A 195 -11.40 15.03 -11.61
CA LEU A 195 -12.39 14.04 -12.02
C LEU A 195 -12.68 14.18 -13.51
N TYR A 196 -12.60 13.07 -14.22
CA TYR A 196 -12.93 12.94 -15.64
C TYR A 196 -14.03 11.90 -15.85
N LYS A 197 -14.75 12.00 -16.97
CA LYS A 197 -15.82 11.09 -17.39
C LYS A 197 -15.62 10.68 -18.85
N SER A 198 -15.96 9.43 -19.20
CA SER A 198 -15.88 8.87 -20.55
C SER A 198 -17.02 7.91 -20.82
N ALA A 199 -17.49 7.89 -22.05
CA ALA A 199 -18.48 6.89 -22.50
C ALA A 199 -17.86 5.54 -22.89
N ASP A 200 -16.57 5.53 -23.24
CA ASP A 200 -15.91 4.36 -23.87
C ASP A 200 -14.56 4.00 -23.25
N GLY A 201 -14.03 4.84 -22.33
CA GLY A 201 -12.70 4.68 -21.72
C GLY A 201 -11.54 5.27 -22.56
N PHE A 202 -11.83 5.88 -23.72
CA PHE A 202 -10.83 6.45 -24.62
C PHE A 202 -10.96 7.95 -24.85
N GLU A 203 -12.18 8.47 -24.90
CA GLU A 203 -12.47 9.91 -25.06
C GLU A 203 -12.95 10.45 -23.70
N TRP A 204 -12.25 11.42 -23.14
CA TRP A 204 -12.47 11.90 -21.78
C TRP A 204 -12.89 13.36 -21.72
N GLU A 205 -13.79 13.68 -20.82
CA GLU A 205 -14.25 15.04 -20.52
C GLU A 205 -13.93 15.38 -19.06
N PHE A 206 -13.38 16.58 -18.83
CA PHE A 206 -13.19 17.10 -17.48
C PHE A 206 -14.54 17.38 -16.81
N VAL A 207 -14.73 16.89 -15.58
CA VAL A 207 -15.95 17.08 -14.80
C VAL A 207 -15.76 18.16 -13.73
N SER A 208 -14.77 17.95 -12.83
CA SER A 208 -14.56 18.85 -11.69
C SER A 208 -13.17 18.67 -11.07
N VAL A 209 -12.82 19.59 -10.17
CA VAL A 209 -11.81 19.34 -9.13
C VAL A 209 -12.53 18.67 -7.97
N LEU A 210 -12.38 17.34 -7.85
CA LEU A 210 -13.07 16.53 -6.85
C LEU A 210 -12.68 16.93 -5.42
N ALA A 211 -11.38 17.14 -5.19
CA ALA A 211 -10.84 17.50 -3.89
C ALA A 211 -9.58 18.37 -4.02
N GLU A 212 -9.38 19.26 -3.06
CA GLU A 212 -8.24 20.17 -2.98
C GLU A 212 -7.59 20.11 -1.61
N ASN A 213 -6.27 20.05 -1.58
CA ASN A 213 -5.47 20.03 -0.37
C ASN A 213 -5.51 21.36 0.44
N LYS A 214 -5.53 22.50 -0.24
CA LYS A 214 -5.47 23.82 0.40
C LYS A 214 -4.30 23.98 1.38
N LYS A 215 -3.15 23.37 1.08
CA LYS A 215 -1.89 23.38 1.85
C LYS A 215 -1.98 22.76 3.26
N ARG A 216 -2.91 21.82 3.49
CA ARG A 216 -3.05 21.14 4.78
C ARG A 216 -2.24 19.83 4.85
N TYR A 217 -2.27 19.03 3.79
CA TYR A 217 -1.76 17.66 3.79
C TYR A 217 -0.73 17.46 2.69
N GLY A 218 0.51 17.84 2.96
CA GLY A 218 1.62 17.69 2.01
C GLY A 218 1.48 18.54 0.74
N LYS A 219 2.16 18.11 -0.31
CA LYS A 219 2.17 18.77 -1.63
C LYS A 219 1.40 17.94 -2.66
N MET A 220 2.10 17.23 -3.56
CA MET A 220 1.44 16.37 -4.53
C MET A 220 0.68 15.24 -3.84
N TRP A 221 -0.54 14.99 -4.31
CA TRP A 221 -1.36 13.85 -3.93
C TRP A 221 -1.27 12.78 -5.01
N GLU A 222 -0.43 11.77 -4.78
CA GLU A 222 -0.21 10.65 -5.70
C GLU A 222 -1.22 9.54 -5.47
N CYS A 223 -1.39 8.68 -6.47
CA CYS A 223 -2.16 7.45 -6.43
C CYS A 223 -3.57 7.64 -5.83
N PRO A 224 -4.40 8.56 -6.36
CA PRO A 224 -5.76 8.73 -5.87
C PRO A 224 -6.59 7.48 -6.13
N ASP A 225 -7.42 7.09 -5.17
CA ASP A 225 -8.45 6.06 -5.32
C ASP A 225 -9.75 6.54 -4.69
N PHE A 226 -10.83 6.56 -5.46
CA PHE A 226 -12.11 7.12 -5.03
C PHE A 226 -13.24 6.11 -5.20
N PHE A 227 -14.02 5.88 -4.15
CA PHE A 227 -15.09 4.89 -4.14
C PHE A 227 -16.14 5.16 -3.07
N GLU A 228 -17.30 4.52 -3.21
CA GLU A 228 -18.33 4.45 -2.17
C GLU A 228 -18.09 3.22 -1.28
N LEU A 229 -18.21 3.40 0.04
CA LEU A 229 -18.08 2.33 1.04
C LEU A 229 -18.96 2.65 2.26
N ASP A 230 -19.85 1.71 2.62
CA ASP A 230 -20.77 1.81 3.77
C ASP A 230 -21.57 3.13 3.80
N GLY A 231 -22.01 3.59 2.61
CA GLY A 231 -22.81 4.81 2.41
C GLY A 231 -22.03 6.11 2.55
N LYS A 232 -20.70 6.08 2.49
CA LYS A 232 -19.80 7.23 2.43
C LYS A 232 -18.93 7.18 1.20
N HIS A 233 -18.48 8.35 0.75
CA HIS A 233 -17.43 8.45 -0.25
C HIS A 233 -16.07 8.48 0.44
N VAL A 234 -15.14 7.70 -0.06
CA VAL A 234 -13.78 7.58 0.44
C VAL A 234 -12.81 7.96 -0.66
N LEU A 235 -11.92 8.89 -0.36
CA LEU A 235 -10.76 9.23 -1.18
C LEU A 235 -9.50 8.81 -0.45
N LEU A 236 -8.75 7.89 -1.04
CA LEU A 236 -7.39 7.54 -0.61
C LEU A 236 -6.39 8.27 -1.50
N THR A 237 -5.28 8.71 -0.93
CA THR A 237 -4.16 9.28 -1.69
C THR A 237 -2.87 9.20 -0.89
N SER A 238 -1.75 9.34 -1.58
CA SER A 238 -0.40 9.28 -1.00
C SER A 238 0.30 10.64 -1.14
N PRO A 239 0.16 11.53 -0.13
CA PRO A 239 0.75 12.86 -0.17
C PRO A 239 2.27 12.81 -0.05
N GLN A 240 2.95 13.60 -0.90
CA GLN A 240 4.36 13.92 -0.74
C GLN A 240 4.57 15.10 0.20
N ASP A 241 5.71 15.15 0.88
CA ASP A 241 6.14 16.26 1.74
C ASP A 241 5.12 16.64 2.83
N MET A 242 4.52 15.65 3.49
CA MET A 242 3.65 15.88 4.65
C MET A 242 4.40 16.62 5.76
N LEU A 243 3.71 17.53 6.43
CA LEU A 243 4.14 18.05 7.72
C LEU A 243 3.52 17.23 8.84
N PRO A 244 4.22 17.07 9.98
CA PRO A 244 3.66 16.29 11.08
C PRO A 244 2.47 17.03 11.72
N GLU A 245 1.42 16.29 12.03
CA GLU A 245 0.26 16.77 12.80
C GLU A 245 -0.05 15.79 13.93
N GLY A 246 0.43 16.11 15.13
CA GLY A 246 0.34 15.21 16.28
C GLY A 246 1.00 13.86 16.00
N LEU A 247 0.27 12.78 16.25
CA LEU A 247 0.62 11.40 15.87
C LEU A 247 -0.32 10.85 14.79
N GLU A 248 -1.19 11.69 14.23
CA GLU A 248 -2.06 11.29 13.12
C GLU A 248 -1.28 11.27 11.80
N PHE A 249 -0.51 12.31 11.51
CA PHE A 249 0.31 12.40 10.31
C PHE A 249 1.77 12.56 10.66
N HIS A 250 2.62 11.74 10.06
CA HIS A 250 4.07 11.87 10.17
C HIS A 250 4.62 12.77 9.05
N ASN A 251 5.80 13.33 9.24
CA ASN A 251 6.49 14.07 8.19
C ASN A 251 7.00 13.14 7.07
N GLY A 252 7.14 13.68 5.88
CA GLY A 252 7.66 12.99 4.69
C GLY A 252 6.55 12.50 3.76
N ASN A 253 6.75 11.36 3.12
CA ASN A 253 5.75 10.76 2.26
C ASN A 253 4.76 9.94 3.11
N GLY A 254 3.47 10.18 2.96
CA GLY A 254 2.44 9.64 3.86
C GLY A 254 1.27 9.01 3.15
N THR A 255 0.29 8.63 3.94
CA THR A 255 -1.00 8.08 3.47
C THR A 255 -2.15 8.93 4.00
N LEU A 256 -3.16 9.16 3.19
CA LEU A 256 -4.29 10.01 3.52
C LEU A 256 -5.60 9.33 3.12
N CYS A 257 -6.55 9.29 4.04
CA CYS A 257 -7.94 8.90 3.80
C CYS A 257 -8.84 10.07 4.14
N ILE A 258 -9.63 10.52 3.16
CA ILE A 258 -10.69 11.51 3.34
C ILE A 258 -12.02 10.79 3.20
N ILE A 259 -12.87 10.88 4.22
CA ILE A 259 -14.23 10.32 4.22
C ILE A 259 -15.21 11.49 4.21
N GLY A 260 -16.24 11.39 3.38
CA GLY A 260 -17.24 12.43 3.28
C GLY A 260 -18.39 12.09 2.34
N GLU A 261 -19.01 13.12 1.79
CA GLU A 261 -20.09 12.99 0.82
C GLU A 261 -19.76 13.75 -0.46
N MET A 262 -20.02 13.14 -1.61
CA MET A 262 -19.88 13.82 -2.88
C MET A 262 -21.13 14.68 -3.15
N ASP A 263 -20.93 15.95 -3.46
CA ASP A 263 -22.00 16.83 -3.95
C ASP A 263 -22.39 16.36 -5.36
N PRO A 264 -23.66 15.95 -5.58
CA PRO A 264 -24.08 15.38 -6.86
C PRO A 264 -24.23 16.41 -7.99
N GLU A 265 -24.29 17.72 -7.68
CA GLU A 265 -24.47 18.77 -8.68
C GLU A 265 -23.13 19.29 -9.22
N ILE A 266 -22.15 19.46 -8.35
CA ILE A 266 -20.83 20.02 -8.69
C ILE A 266 -19.71 19.01 -8.64
N HIS A 267 -20.00 17.75 -8.26
CA HIS A 267 -19.07 16.64 -8.20
C HIS A 267 -17.80 16.94 -7.39
N THR A 268 -17.95 17.51 -6.19
CA THR A 268 -16.86 17.75 -5.24
C THR A 268 -17.06 16.94 -3.98
N LEU A 269 -15.95 16.44 -3.40
CA LEU A 269 -15.98 15.74 -2.13
C LEU A 269 -16.02 16.73 -0.97
N LYS A 270 -17.12 16.70 -0.22
CA LYS A 270 -17.25 17.44 1.05
C LYS A 270 -16.66 16.58 2.17
N GLU A 271 -15.49 16.97 2.63
CA GLU A 271 -14.77 16.31 3.73
C GLU A 271 -15.57 16.33 5.04
N GLU A 272 -15.70 15.18 5.70
CA GLU A 272 -16.25 15.03 7.05
C GLU A 272 -15.16 14.62 8.04
N THR A 273 -14.34 13.62 7.69
CA THR A 273 -13.23 13.15 8.51
C THR A 273 -12.00 12.88 7.66
N VAL A 274 -10.83 13.01 8.28
CA VAL A 274 -9.54 12.76 7.66
C VAL A 274 -8.68 11.95 8.62
N GLN A 275 -7.98 10.94 8.10
CA GLN A 275 -7.08 10.10 8.89
C GLN A 275 -5.92 9.58 8.05
N SER A 276 -4.85 9.11 8.70
CA SER A 276 -3.83 8.29 8.07
C SER A 276 -4.40 6.90 7.74
N VAL A 277 -3.93 6.30 6.65
CA VAL A 277 -4.31 4.92 6.30
C VAL A 277 -3.45 3.92 7.05
N ASP A 278 -2.14 4.18 7.12
CA ASP A 278 -1.18 3.35 7.86
C ASP A 278 -0.26 4.24 8.70
N TYR A 279 -0.07 3.88 9.96
CA TYR A 279 0.73 4.62 10.94
C TYR A 279 2.15 4.07 11.06
N GLY A 280 2.50 3.07 10.26
CA GLY A 280 3.82 2.45 10.23
C GLY A 280 4.87 3.23 9.44
N MET A 281 5.94 2.55 9.07
CA MET A 281 7.08 3.15 8.36
C MET A 281 7.02 2.92 6.86
N ASP A 282 6.43 1.80 6.44
CA ASP A 282 6.55 1.29 5.08
C ASP A 282 5.15 0.98 4.52
N TYR A 283 4.48 2.02 4.04
CA TYR A 283 3.17 1.91 3.38
C TYR A 283 2.92 3.14 2.52
N TYR A 284 2.64 2.95 1.23
CA TYR A 284 2.46 4.04 0.27
C TYR A 284 1.68 3.57 -0.97
N ALA A 285 1.14 4.49 -1.76
CA ALA A 285 0.55 4.26 -3.08
C ALA A 285 -0.58 3.21 -3.07
N MET A 286 -1.53 3.31 -2.13
CA MET A 286 -2.64 2.37 -2.01
C MET A 286 -3.50 2.32 -3.27
N GLN A 287 -3.95 1.11 -3.63
CA GLN A 287 -4.95 0.91 -4.66
C GLN A 287 -6.00 -0.11 -4.20
N THR A 288 -7.27 0.11 -4.56
CA THR A 288 -8.38 -0.78 -4.17
C THR A 288 -9.07 -1.40 -5.37
N LEU A 289 -9.74 -2.52 -5.12
CA LEU A 289 -10.72 -3.12 -6.02
C LEU A 289 -12.03 -3.43 -5.27
N LEU A 290 -13.13 -3.47 -6.00
CA LEU A 290 -14.38 -4.08 -5.53
C LEU A 290 -14.36 -5.55 -5.95
N ALA A 291 -14.27 -6.44 -4.97
CA ALA A 291 -14.27 -7.89 -5.20
C ALA A 291 -15.66 -8.39 -5.66
N PRO A 292 -15.75 -9.51 -6.37
CA PRO A 292 -17.03 -10.06 -6.83
C PRO A 292 -18.02 -10.38 -5.70
N ASP A 293 -17.56 -10.60 -4.49
CA ASP A 293 -18.38 -10.83 -3.29
C ASP A 293 -18.79 -9.54 -2.56
N GLY A 294 -18.49 -8.36 -3.13
CA GLY A 294 -18.89 -7.05 -2.64
C GLY A 294 -17.92 -6.41 -1.63
N ARG A 295 -16.83 -7.09 -1.26
CA ARG A 295 -15.80 -6.50 -0.39
C ARG A 295 -14.96 -5.46 -1.15
N ARG A 296 -14.60 -4.38 -0.48
CA ARG A 296 -13.57 -3.45 -0.95
C ARG A 296 -12.22 -3.91 -0.41
N ILE A 297 -11.32 -4.31 -1.29
CA ILE A 297 -9.99 -4.83 -0.94
C ILE A 297 -8.93 -3.82 -1.36
N MET A 298 -8.00 -3.53 -0.45
CA MET A 298 -6.90 -2.59 -0.64
C MET A 298 -5.56 -3.34 -0.60
N ILE A 299 -4.64 -2.92 -1.45
CA ILE A 299 -3.23 -3.30 -1.41
C ILE A 299 -2.36 -2.05 -1.57
N ALA A 300 -1.13 -2.07 -1.06
CA ALA A 300 -0.22 -0.94 -1.15
C ALA A 300 1.23 -1.40 -1.35
N TRP A 301 2.09 -0.50 -1.79
CA TRP A 301 3.52 -0.70 -1.74
C TRP A 301 3.98 -0.68 -0.28
N MET A 302 4.52 -1.81 0.19
CA MET A 302 5.03 -1.96 1.56
C MET A 302 6.45 -1.43 1.64
N GLN A 303 6.58 -0.17 1.38
CA GLN A 303 7.77 0.64 1.43
C GLN A 303 7.35 2.12 1.42
N ASN A 304 8.30 3.02 1.49
CA ASN A 304 8.06 4.45 1.40
C ASN A 304 9.26 5.11 0.72
N TRP A 305 9.06 6.19 -0.02
CA TRP A 305 10.16 6.90 -0.67
C TRP A 305 11.25 7.37 0.31
N ASP A 306 10.87 7.65 1.57
CA ASP A 306 11.81 8.04 2.63
C ASP A 306 12.63 6.84 3.16
N THR A 307 12.28 5.60 2.80
CA THR A 307 12.89 4.36 3.31
C THR A 307 13.52 3.48 2.22
N THR A 308 13.50 3.89 0.96
CA THR A 308 14.02 3.10 -0.18
C THR A 308 15.53 2.81 -0.12
N ALA A 309 16.27 3.54 0.70
CA ALA A 309 17.69 3.28 0.93
C ALA A 309 17.94 2.02 1.79
N HIS A 310 16.92 1.52 2.49
CA HIS A 310 17.03 0.40 3.43
C HIS A 310 16.51 -0.88 2.81
N ARG A 311 17.33 -1.92 2.82
CA ARG A 311 17.04 -3.21 2.18
C ARG A 311 16.98 -4.33 3.20
N CYS A 312 15.99 -5.18 3.08
CA CYS A 312 15.85 -6.35 3.97
C CYS A 312 16.81 -7.50 3.62
N ASN A 313 17.43 -7.48 2.45
CA ASN A 313 18.39 -8.49 1.99
C ASN A 313 19.22 -7.98 0.82
N ASP A 314 20.24 -8.75 0.44
CA ASP A 314 21.09 -8.53 -0.74
C ASP A 314 20.55 -9.26 -1.99
N SER A 315 19.24 -9.53 -2.06
CA SER A 315 18.67 -10.28 -3.16
C SER A 315 18.59 -9.46 -4.46
N LYS A 316 18.31 -10.17 -5.56
CA LYS A 316 18.11 -9.58 -6.88
C LYS A 316 16.73 -8.90 -7.03
N TRP A 317 15.99 -8.68 -5.94
CA TRP A 317 14.70 -8.02 -5.93
C TRP A 317 14.62 -7.00 -4.78
N PHE A 318 13.77 -6.00 -4.94
CA PHE A 318 13.54 -4.96 -3.94
C PHE A 318 12.06 -4.62 -3.82
N ALA A 319 11.62 -4.51 -2.58
CA ALA A 319 10.28 -4.17 -2.10
C ALA A 319 9.24 -5.29 -2.30
N GLN A 320 8.11 -5.10 -1.66
CA GLN A 320 6.97 -6.01 -1.70
C GLN A 320 5.67 -5.22 -1.57
N MET A 321 4.55 -5.82 -1.93
CA MET A 321 3.21 -5.31 -1.60
C MET A 321 2.86 -5.65 -0.16
N SER A 322 1.89 -4.93 0.42
CA SER A 322 1.26 -5.29 1.69
C SER A 322 0.38 -6.53 1.54
N LEU A 323 -0.01 -7.12 2.65
CA LEU A 323 -1.15 -8.05 2.66
C LEU A 323 -2.39 -7.32 2.14
N PRO A 324 -3.21 -7.93 1.27
CA PRO A 324 -4.50 -7.37 0.92
C PRO A 324 -5.39 -7.20 2.16
N ARG A 325 -6.04 -6.04 2.27
CA ARG A 325 -6.86 -5.66 3.42
C ARG A 325 -8.29 -5.39 3.01
N GLU A 326 -9.24 -5.94 3.76
CA GLU A 326 -10.66 -5.63 3.62
C GLU A 326 -10.97 -4.33 4.34
N LEU A 327 -11.68 -3.42 3.66
CA LEU A 327 -12.04 -2.10 4.15
C LEU A 327 -13.49 -2.04 4.62
N SER A 328 -13.73 -1.25 5.66
CA SER A 328 -15.08 -0.81 6.08
C SER A 328 -15.03 0.59 6.68
N VAL A 329 -16.16 1.32 6.65
CA VAL A 329 -16.30 2.61 7.32
C VAL A 329 -17.23 2.43 8.52
N LYS A 330 -16.72 2.74 9.72
CA LYS A 330 -17.47 2.67 10.97
C LYS A 330 -17.25 3.97 11.76
N ASN A 331 -18.32 4.61 12.21
CA ASN A 331 -18.25 5.84 13.01
C ASN A 331 -17.39 6.95 12.37
N GLY A 332 -17.43 7.07 11.03
CA GLY A 332 -16.64 8.04 10.27
C GLY A 332 -15.15 7.74 10.18
N ARG A 333 -14.71 6.51 10.48
CA ARG A 333 -13.33 6.07 10.35
C ARG A 333 -13.23 4.88 9.39
N LEU A 334 -12.11 4.79 8.68
CA LEU A 334 -11.73 3.65 7.86
C LEU A 334 -11.14 2.56 8.78
N TYR A 335 -11.76 1.40 8.77
CA TYR A 335 -11.26 0.17 9.39
C TYR A 335 -10.66 -0.74 8.34
N GLN A 336 -9.63 -1.47 8.72
CA GLN A 336 -8.89 -2.37 7.85
C GLN A 336 -8.65 -3.70 8.56
N THR A 337 -9.05 -4.81 7.93
CA THR A 337 -8.74 -6.14 8.45
C THR A 337 -7.99 -6.95 7.40
N PRO A 338 -7.17 -7.92 7.79
CA PRO A 338 -6.64 -8.89 6.83
C PRO A 338 -7.78 -9.55 6.07
N ILE A 339 -7.57 -9.89 4.81
CA ILE A 339 -8.56 -10.64 4.05
C ILE A 339 -8.86 -11.99 4.73
N LYS A 340 -10.12 -12.42 4.69
CA LYS A 340 -10.59 -13.67 5.33
C LYS A 340 -9.90 -14.93 4.80
N GLU A 341 -9.38 -14.89 3.58
CA GLU A 341 -8.66 -15.99 2.93
C GLU A 341 -7.39 -16.39 3.69
N LEU A 342 -6.82 -15.46 4.49
CA LEU A 342 -5.65 -15.73 5.34
C LEU A 342 -5.92 -16.86 6.36
N ASP A 343 -7.16 -16.96 6.85
CA ASP A 343 -7.54 -17.98 7.85
C ASP A 343 -7.39 -19.42 7.30
N ALA A 344 -7.45 -19.59 5.97
CA ALA A 344 -7.23 -20.89 5.34
C ALA A 344 -5.75 -21.36 5.41
N MET A 345 -4.83 -20.44 5.68
CA MET A 345 -3.40 -20.73 5.86
C MET A 345 -3.06 -21.13 7.31
N HIS A 346 -3.98 -20.98 8.27
CA HIS A 346 -3.73 -21.25 9.68
C HIS A 346 -3.38 -22.71 9.96
N LYS A 347 -2.24 -22.93 10.62
CA LYS A 347 -1.73 -24.22 11.09
C LYS A 347 -1.22 -24.10 12.53
N ASP A 348 -1.10 -25.23 13.21
CA ASP A 348 -0.42 -25.35 14.52
C ASP A 348 -0.88 -24.30 15.52
N ARG A 349 -2.19 -24.22 15.79
CA ARG A 349 -2.77 -23.27 16.74
C ARG A 349 -2.19 -23.46 18.14
N VAL A 350 -1.69 -22.37 18.72
CA VAL A 350 -1.23 -22.27 20.11
C VAL A 350 -2.04 -21.21 20.83
N GLU A 351 -2.48 -21.49 22.05
CA GLU A 351 -3.31 -20.59 22.84
C GLU A 351 -2.82 -20.51 24.28
N TYR A 352 -2.77 -19.30 24.79
CA TYR A 352 -2.54 -18.99 26.19
C TYR A 352 -3.59 -17.98 26.67
N ASN A 353 -4.14 -18.23 27.85
CA ASN A 353 -5.13 -17.34 28.46
C ASN A 353 -4.65 -16.89 29.83
N ASP A 354 -4.96 -15.64 30.18
CA ASP A 354 -4.70 -15.04 31.50
C ASP A 354 -3.23 -15.14 31.95
N VAL A 355 -2.28 -15.03 31.02
CA VAL A 355 -0.86 -15.01 31.36
C VAL A 355 -0.51 -13.69 32.04
N VAL A 356 -0.04 -13.76 33.27
CA VAL A 356 0.36 -12.59 34.05
C VAL A 356 1.86 -12.32 33.82
N ILE A 357 2.19 -11.06 33.53
CA ILE A 357 3.56 -10.56 33.43
C ILE A 357 3.66 -9.38 34.40
N ASP A 358 4.52 -9.49 35.40
CA ASP A 358 4.70 -8.45 36.43
C ASP A 358 6.17 -8.07 36.58
N ASN A 359 6.54 -6.89 36.04
CA ASN A 359 7.90 -6.35 36.05
C ASN A 359 8.97 -7.35 35.56
N ASP A 360 8.60 -8.19 34.57
CA ASP A 360 9.47 -9.27 34.07
C ASP A 360 9.43 -9.35 32.55
N ALA A 361 10.38 -10.08 31.99
CA ALA A 361 10.46 -10.47 30.60
C ALA A 361 10.26 -11.97 30.46
N ILE A 362 9.29 -12.40 29.64
CA ILE A 362 8.97 -13.81 29.45
C ILE A 362 9.00 -14.22 27.98
N THR A 363 9.22 -15.49 27.76
CA THR A 363 8.92 -16.21 26.51
C THR A 363 7.92 -17.32 26.81
N LEU A 364 7.11 -17.69 25.82
CA LEU A 364 6.12 -18.74 25.96
C LEU A 364 6.44 -19.87 24.98
N ASP A 365 6.25 -21.13 25.39
CA ASP A 365 6.55 -22.28 24.54
C ASP A 365 5.73 -22.20 23.25
N LYS A 366 6.37 -22.48 22.09
CA LYS A 366 5.78 -22.40 20.73
C LYS A 366 5.26 -21.04 20.29
N ILE A 367 5.43 -19.97 21.08
CA ILE A 367 5.20 -18.59 20.64
C ILE A 367 6.49 -18.06 20.03
N GLU A 368 6.69 -18.45 18.78
CA GLU A 368 7.84 -18.07 17.93
C GLU A 368 7.46 -18.20 16.45
N GLY A 369 8.24 -17.66 15.55
CA GLY A 369 8.05 -17.80 14.10
C GLY A 369 8.32 -16.53 13.31
N ARG A 370 8.44 -16.69 11.98
CA ARG A 370 8.61 -15.60 11.02
C ARG A 370 7.44 -15.48 10.05
N THR A 371 6.64 -16.53 9.90
CA THR A 371 5.42 -16.56 9.10
C THR A 371 4.29 -16.99 10.02
N ILE A 372 3.71 -16.02 10.71
CA ILE A 372 2.69 -16.23 11.74
C ILE A 372 1.58 -15.20 11.67
N ASP A 373 0.44 -15.61 12.20
CA ASP A 373 -0.68 -14.75 12.56
C ASP A 373 -0.93 -14.91 14.06
N MET A 374 -0.83 -13.81 14.81
CA MET A 374 -0.91 -13.81 16.25
C MET A 374 -1.85 -12.72 16.75
N GLU A 375 -2.90 -13.14 17.45
CA GLU A 375 -3.83 -12.26 18.14
C GLU A 375 -3.44 -12.14 19.60
N LEU A 376 -3.46 -10.91 20.12
CA LEU A 376 -3.19 -10.59 21.52
C LEU A 376 -4.29 -9.71 22.08
N VAL A 377 -4.73 -10.02 23.30
CA VAL A 377 -5.55 -9.12 24.12
C VAL A 377 -4.75 -8.78 25.36
N ILE A 378 -4.51 -7.49 25.58
CA ILE A 378 -3.63 -6.97 26.64
C ILE A 378 -4.48 -6.15 27.60
N ARG A 379 -4.46 -6.51 28.89
CA ARG A 379 -5.27 -5.88 29.94
C ARG A 379 -4.42 -5.60 31.20
N PRO A 380 -4.71 -4.58 31.99
CA PRO A 380 -4.14 -4.48 33.32
C PRO A 380 -4.65 -5.67 34.17
N GLU A 381 -3.79 -6.25 35.00
CA GLU A 381 -4.22 -7.27 35.96
C GLU A 381 -5.17 -6.66 37.00
N ASP A 382 -4.89 -5.42 37.42
CA ASP A 382 -5.73 -4.62 38.28
C ASP A 382 -6.13 -3.30 37.59
N LYS A 383 -7.41 -3.07 37.44
CA LYS A 383 -7.94 -1.85 36.79
C LYS A 383 -7.65 -0.56 37.54
N GLU A 384 -7.43 -0.64 38.85
CA GLU A 384 -7.08 0.51 39.68
C GLU A 384 -5.56 0.81 39.64
N ASN A 385 -4.76 -0.18 39.18
CA ASN A 385 -3.31 -0.07 39.07
C ASN A 385 -2.82 -0.50 37.69
N VAL A 386 -3.07 0.34 36.70
CA VAL A 386 -2.71 0.06 35.29
C VAL A 386 -1.19 0.04 35.13
N TYR A 387 -0.69 -0.94 34.38
CA TYR A 387 0.74 -1.04 34.05
C TYR A 387 1.25 0.20 33.31
N LYS A 388 2.56 0.48 33.41
CA LYS A 388 3.16 1.66 32.77
C LYS A 388 3.56 1.43 31.33
N LYS A 389 4.01 0.18 31.02
CA LYS A 389 4.48 -0.17 29.69
C LYS A 389 4.28 -1.66 29.44
N PHE A 390 3.81 -1.99 28.24
CA PHE A 390 3.86 -3.34 27.66
C PHE A 390 4.78 -3.33 26.47
N VAL A 391 5.54 -4.42 26.26
CA VAL A 391 6.46 -4.60 25.13
C VAL A 391 6.29 -5.99 24.55
N LEU A 392 6.16 -6.05 23.23
CA LEU A 392 6.28 -7.24 22.41
C LEU A 392 7.53 -7.09 21.55
N ARG A 393 8.45 -8.06 21.60
CA ARG A 393 9.56 -8.18 20.67
C ARG A 393 9.34 -9.38 19.79
N PHE A 394 9.58 -9.22 18.50
CA PHE A 394 9.47 -10.28 17.49
C PHE A 394 10.62 -10.19 16.49
N ALA A 395 10.72 -11.21 15.63
CA ALA A 395 11.86 -11.38 14.75
C ALA A 395 13.18 -11.26 15.53
N GLN A 396 13.20 -11.93 16.68
CA GLN A 396 14.24 -11.78 17.71
C GLN A 396 15.26 -12.90 17.67
N ASN A 397 16.54 -12.55 17.81
CA ASN A 397 17.64 -13.43 18.18
C ASN A 397 18.42 -12.84 19.37
N GLU A 398 19.61 -13.31 19.66
CA GLU A 398 20.42 -12.83 20.79
C GLU A 398 20.81 -11.34 20.69
N LYS A 399 20.86 -10.77 19.46
CA LYS A 399 21.38 -9.43 19.20
C LYS A 399 20.30 -8.45 18.71
N PHE A 400 19.37 -8.95 17.91
CA PHE A 400 18.45 -8.14 17.13
C PHE A 400 16.98 -8.46 17.41
N HIS A 401 16.12 -7.48 17.24
CA HIS A 401 14.67 -7.61 17.36
C HIS A 401 13.96 -6.39 16.76
N THR A 402 12.70 -6.54 16.43
CA THR A 402 11.76 -5.43 16.24
C THR A 402 10.87 -5.34 17.48
N GLU A 403 10.61 -4.14 17.97
CA GLU A 403 9.86 -3.90 19.21
C GLU A 403 8.55 -3.17 18.91
N LEU A 404 7.46 -3.67 19.48
CA LEU A 404 6.19 -2.97 19.61
C LEU A 404 6.01 -2.64 21.09
N SER A 405 5.71 -1.39 21.45
CA SER A 405 5.50 -1.00 22.84
C SER A 405 4.30 -0.09 23.02
N PHE A 406 3.52 -0.34 24.06
CA PHE A 406 2.33 0.43 24.43
C PHE A 406 2.50 1.07 25.79
N ARG A 407 2.10 2.35 25.91
CA ARG A 407 2.03 3.12 27.14
C ARG A 407 0.59 3.58 27.38
N PRO A 408 -0.13 2.96 28.31
CA PRO A 408 -1.54 3.28 28.54
C PRO A 408 -1.78 4.72 29.00
N ASP A 409 -0.89 5.28 29.81
CA ASP A 409 -0.96 6.67 30.32
C ASP A 409 -0.87 7.72 29.21
N GLU A 410 -0.17 7.41 28.12
CA GLU A 410 -0.04 8.26 26.94
C GLU A 410 -1.03 7.85 25.84
N SER A 411 -1.66 6.67 25.95
CA SER A 411 -2.43 6.00 24.86
C SER A 411 -1.63 5.85 23.58
N VAL A 412 -0.31 5.60 23.67
CA VAL A 412 0.60 5.57 22.54
C VAL A 412 1.11 4.14 22.28
N LEU A 413 0.86 3.66 21.08
CA LEU A 413 1.52 2.47 20.53
C LEU A 413 2.71 2.91 19.67
N LYS A 414 3.86 2.27 19.84
CA LYS A 414 5.09 2.54 19.09
C LYS A 414 5.62 1.26 18.47
N ILE A 415 5.93 1.28 17.18
CA ILE A 415 6.80 0.29 16.52
C ILE A 415 8.20 0.87 16.38
N ASP A 416 9.23 0.05 16.68
CA ASP A 416 10.64 0.46 16.68
C ASP A 416 11.51 -0.67 16.09
N ARG A 417 12.16 -0.38 14.96
CA ARG A 417 13.07 -1.31 14.28
C ARG A 417 14.54 -0.89 14.40
N LYS A 418 14.89 -0.03 15.37
CA LYS A 418 16.27 0.41 15.59
C LYS A 418 17.25 -0.75 15.77
N PHE A 419 16.80 -1.84 16.34
CA PHE A 419 17.58 -3.06 16.55
C PHE A 419 17.18 -4.21 15.60
N SER A 420 16.52 -3.92 14.49
CA SER A 420 16.12 -4.91 13.49
C SER A 420 17.26 -5.15 12.50
N GLY A 421 18.25 -5.97 12.89
CA GLY A 421 19.38 -6.30 12.05
C GLY A 421 20.49 -5.26 12.04
N THR A 422 21.34 -5.30 11.01
CA THR A 422 22.52 -4.44 10.84
C THR A 422 22.23 -3.18 10.03
N GLU A 423 21.04 -3.06 9.46
CA GLU A 423 20.63 -1.91 8.66
C GLU A 423 20.57 -0.65 9.51
N ARG A 424 21.03 0.49 8.94
CA ARG A 424 21.03 1.79 9.60
C ARG A 424 19.84 2.62 9.12
N ALA A 425 18.64 2.18 9.42
CA ALA A 425 17.43 2.89 9.03
C ALA A 425 17.33 4.26 9.72
N LEU A 426 17.25 5.34 8.95
CA LEU A 426 16.99 6.69 9.49
C LEU A 426 15.55 6.76 10.02
N VAL A 427 14.58 6.26 9.26
CA VAL A 427 13.21 6.08 9.73
C VAL A 427 13.13 4.73 10.44
N HIS A 428 13.31 4.72 11.76
CA HIS A 428 13.37 3.49 12.53
C HIS A 428 12.22 3.32 13.53
N GLN A 429 11.38 4.35 13.73
CA GLN A 429 10.22 4.25 14.61
C GLN A 429 9.04 5.09 14.11
N ARG A 430 7.85 4.64 14.44
CA ARG A 430 6.59 5.37 14.28
C ARG A 430 5.70 5.14 15.49
N ARG A 431 4.81 6.09 15.75
CA ARG A 431 3.87 6.07 16.87
C ARG A 431 2.49 6.47 16.38
N CYS A 432 1.46 5.91 17.00
CA CYS A 432 0.09 6.37 16.84
C CYS A 432 -0.59 6.49 18.20
N LEU A 433 -1.57 7.39 18.28
CA LEU A 433 -2.52 7.38 19.38
C LEU A 433 -3.49 6.23 19.16
N VAL A 434 -3.63 5.38 20.17
CA VAL A 434 -4.61 4.28 20.13
C VAL A 434 -5.92 4.79 20.72
N ASN A 435 -6.97 4.74 19.92
CA ASN A 435 -8.31 5.02 20.39
C ASN A 435 -8.82 3.83 21.21
N GLY A 436 -9.53 4.09 22.30
CA GLY A 436 -10.17 3.04 23.09
C GLY A 436 -10.00 3.19 24.58
N ASP A 437 -10.56 2.23 25.33
CA ASP A 437 -10.48 2.15 26.76
C ASP A 437 -9.06 1.67 27.14
N ALA A 438 -8.35 2.41 27.98
CA ALA A 438 -7.03 2.04 28.53
C ALA A 438 -7.01 0.65 29.23
N ASN A 439 -8.18 0.05 29.43
CA ASN A 439 -8.34 -1.25 30.07
C ASN A 439 -8.13 -2.45 29.13
N GLU A 440 -8.15 -2.26 27.81
CA GLU A 440 -7.94 -3.35 26.87
C GLU A 440 -7.31 -2.84 25.57
N LEU A 441 -6.25 -3.49 25.12
CA LEU A 441 -5.65 -3.30 23.80
C LEU A 441 -5.68 -4.62 23.05
N LYS A 442 -6.25 -4.63 21.87
CA LYS A 442 -6.24 -5.77 20.97
C LYS A 442 -5.24 -5.55 19.85
N LEU A 443 -4.42 -6.53 19.58
CA LEU A 443 -3.47 -6.54 18.48
C LEU A 443 -3.61 -7.83 17.68
N ARG A 444 -3.62 -7.72 16.34
CA ARG A 444 -3.35 -8.85 15.46
C ARG A 444 -2.05 -8.55 14.73
N VAL A 445 -1.06 -9.38 14.93
CA VAL A 445 0.32 -9.24 14.40
C VAL A 445 0.53 -10.31 13.36
N ILE A 446 0.69 -9.89 12.11
CA ILE A 446 0.98 -10.78 10.99
C ILE A 446 2.44 -10.56 10.60
N LEU A 447 3.23 -11.64 10.68
CA LEU A 447 4.61 -11.63 10.23
C LEU A 447 4.76 -12.45 8.96
N ASP A 448 5.46 -11.90 7.99
CA ASP A 448 6.08 -12.64 6.91
C ASP A 448 7.60 -12.51 7.00
N ARG A 449 8.34 -13.21 6.19
CA ARG A 449 9.81 -13.30 6.23
C ARG A 449 10.50 -11.95 6.36
N PHE A 450 9.97 -10.91 5.74
CA PHE A 450 10.58 -9.58 5.64
C PHE A 450 9.70 -8.44 6.16
N SER A 451 8.55 -8.74 6.77
CA SER A 451 7.59 -7.70 7.15
C SER A 451 6.77 -8.04 8.38
N ALA A 452 6.20 -7.00 8.97
CA ALA A 452 5.21 -7.06 10.04
C ALA A 452 4.05 -6.10 9.72
N GLU A 453 2.82 -6.59 9.85
CA GLU A 453 1.61 -5.77 9.83
C GLU A 453 0.85 -5.96 11.14
N ILE A 454 0.60 -4.84 11.83
CA ILE A 454 -0.02 -4.80 13.15
C ILE A 454 -1.36 -4.12 13.05
N PHE A 455 -2.45 -4.89 13.20
CA PHE A 455 -3.82 -4.40 13.22
C PHE A 455 -4.21 -4.15 14.67
N ILE A 456 -4.73 -2.96 14.97
CA ILE A 456 -4.97 -2.45 16.31
C ILE A 456 -6.49 -2.31 16.49
N ASN A 457 -7.03 -2.81 17.61
CA ASN A 457 -8.44 -2.68 17.99
C ASN A 457 -9.40 -3.04 16.83
N ASP A 458 -9.31 -4.29 16.38
CA ASP A 458 -10.12 -4.84 15.30
C ASP A 458 -9.95 -4.07 13.95
N GLY A 459 -8.77 -3.48 13.74
CA GLY A 459 -8.40 -2.80 12.50
C GLY A 459 -8.74 -1.31 12.42
N GLU A 460 -9.04 -0.65 13.53
CA GLU A 460 -9.24 0.79 13.58
C GLU A 460 -8.00 1.58 13.15
N GLN A 461 -6.82 1.03 13.43
CA GLN A 461 -5.53 1.54 13.00
C GLN A 461 -4.62 0.38 12.57
N VAL A 462 -3.67 0.64 11.68
CA VAL A 462 -2.70 -0.36 11.23
C VAL A 462 -1.31 0.26 11.20
N MET A 463 -0.29 -0.53 11.54
CA MET A 463 1.12 -0.16 11.42
C MET A 463 1.88 -1.20 10.62
N SER A 464 2.54 -0.80 9.54
CA SER A 464 3.32 -1.67 8.67
C SER A 464 4.81 -1.34 8.72
N ALA A 465 5.64 -2.38 8.71
CA ALA A 465 7.08 -2.22 8.71
C ALA A 465 7.80 -3.38 8.01
N VAL A 466 8.83 -3.06 7.25
CA VAL A 466 9.83 -4.01 6.77
C VAL A 466 10.75 -4.40 7.92
N ILE A 467 11.12 -5.68 8.00
CA ILE A 467 12.00 -6.27 9.01
C ILE A 467 13.35 -6.59 8.37
N PHE A 468 14.44 -6.22 9.05
CA PHE A 468 15.81 -6.40 8.54
C PHE A 468 16.57 -7.54 9.22
N THR A 469 16.01 -8.18 10.26
CA THR A 469 16.63 -9.35 10.90
C THR A 469 16.64 -10.55 9.96
N GLU A 470 17.69 -11.37 10.09
CA GLU A 470 17.79 -12.65 9.38
C GLU A 470 16.57 -13.55 9.66
N GLN A 471 16.21 -14.40 8.71
CA GLN A 471 14.99 -15.24 8.81
C GLN A 471 15.02 -16.24 9.95
N GLU A 472 16.22 -16.61 10.43
CA GLU A 472 16.46 -17.49 11.58
C GLU A 472 16.07 -16.84 12.91
N ALA A 473 15.96 -15.52 12.96
CA ALA A 473 15.51 -14.77 14.13
C ALA A 473 14.00 -14.95 14.33
N LYS A 474 13.59 -16.07 14.94
CA LYS A 474 12.19 -16.49 15.12
C LYS A 474 11.64 -16.18 16.50
N GLY A 475 12.46 -15.70 17.44
CA GLY A 475 12.07 -15.48 18.82
C GLY A 475 11.00 -14.39 18.97
N ILE A 476 10.12 -14.63 19.95
CA ILE A 476 9.10 -13.68 20.41
C ILE A 476 9.19 -13.61 21.93
N SER A 477 9.21 -12.42 22.48
CA SER A 477 9.22 -12.20 23.94
C SER A 477 8.32 -11.04 24.33
N PHE A 478 7.85 -11.09 25.58
CA PHE A 478 6.96 -10.10 26.18
C PHE A 478 7.61 -9.53 27.41
N PHE A 479 7.36 -8.24 27.67
CA PHE A 479 7.82 -7.57 28.89
C PHE A 479 6.74 -6.60 29.35
N ALA A 480 6.59 -6.44 30.66
CA ALA A 480 5.74 -5.44 31.25
C ALA A 480 6.46 -4.65 32.36
N GLU A 481 6.20 -3.36 32.44
CA GLU A 481 6.49 -2.52 33.60
C GLU A 481 5.18 -2.30 34.36
N GLY A 482 5.02 -2.98 35.50
CA GLY A 482 3.74 -3.21 36.19
C GLY A 482 3.06 -4.51 35.76
N ALA A 483 1.97 -4.87 36.43
CA ALA A 483 1.28 -6.13 36.21
C ALA A 483 0.30 -6.04 35.04
N VAL A 484 0.50 -6.88 34.01
CA VAL A 484 -0.35 -7.00 32.84
C VAL A 484 -0.83 -8.45 32.69
N LYS A 485 -2.03 -8.61 32.19
CA LYS A 485 -2.60 -9.90 31.80
C LYS A 485 -2.77 -9.96 30.30
N ILE A 486 -2.30 -11.04 29.67
CA ILE A 486 -2.40 -11.22 28.21
C ILE A 486 -3.08 -12.54 27.85
N ASP A 487 -3.90 -12.48 26.80
CA ASP A 487 -4.37 -13.66 26.08
C ASP A 487 -3.71 -13.68 24.71
N ILE A 488 -3.34 -14.87 24.23
CA ILE A 488 -2.65 -15.05 22.94
C ILE A 488 -3.27 -16.21 22.20
N VAL A 489 -3.56 -15.99 20.91
CA VAL A 489 -3.83 -17.06 19.95
C VAL A 489 -2.85 -16.88 18.79
N LYS A 490 -2.08 -17.91 18.47
CA LYS A 490 -1.06 -17.85 17.41
C LYS A 490 -1.22 -19.03 16.46
N TYR A 491 -1.11 -18.75 15.18
CA TYR A 491 -1.06 -19.72 14.10
C TYR A 491 0.26 -19.60 13.34
N ASN A 492 0.78 -20.72 12.85
CA ASN A 492 1.76 -20.69 11.76
C ASN A 492 1.00 -20.45 10.45
N LEU A 493 1.61 -19.67 9.55
CA LEU A 493 1.17 -19.48 8.16
C LEU A 493 2.18 -20.21 7.27
N VAL A 494 1.74 -21.09 6.36
CA VAL A 494 2.58 -21.86 5.41
C VAL A 494 3.28 -23.09 6.04
#